data_32fbe9520c54dabfa5e1f87cb124421d
#
_entry.id   32fbe9520c54dabfa5e1f87cb124421d
#
_cell.length_a   1.000
_cell.length_b   1.000
_cell.length_c   1.000
_cell.angle_alpha   90.00
_cell.angle_beta   90.00
_cell.angle_gamma   90.00
#
_symmetry.space_group_name_H-M   'P 1'
#
loop_
_entity.id
_entity.type
_entity.pdbx_description
1 polymer ?
#
loop_
_entity_poly.entity_id
_entity_poly.type
_entity_poly.pdbx_seq_one_letter_code
_entity_poly.pdbx_strand_id
1 'polypeptide(L)'
;FTAEGLKEAVPGNSYVTPVIQEGEILTMEQCLYAIMLVSGNEVSTQVAMQVGGSVEGFVEMMNEKAQEIGCKDTHFVNANGLHDENHYTTAHDLAMIAQEAYKNEEFRKIVGSRYYTIPATNKTAEERVLANHHALLGEGDWHYDGCLGGKTGYTDTALNTLVTYFEKDGTVYICVVLHYKGTEVFTDTVMLAEYTKEFEKLQVSQKKYTLSGGTAVVPKGTTTDALEIQSTQNE
;
A
#
# COMPACT_ATOMS: atom_id res chain seq x y z
N PHE A 1 -9.62 19.55 -10.65
CA PHE A 1 -9.42 18.47 -11.62
C PHE A 1 -9.47 19.03 -13.03
N THR A 2 -8.59 18.57 -13.90
CA THR A 2 -8.47 18.99 -15.31
C THR A 2 -9.03 17.93 -16.24
N ALA A 3 -9.40 18.33 -17.47
CA ALA A 3 -9.82 17.37 -18.49
C ALA A 3 -8.76 16.30 -18.77
N GLU A 4 -7.48 16.65 -18.67
CA GLU A 4 -6.37 15.71 -18.86
C GLU A 4 -6.27 14.70 -17.70
N GLY A 5 -6.35 15.17 -16.45
CA GLY A 5 -6.33 14.28 -15.27
C GLY A 5 -7.52 13.35 -15.20
N LEU A 6 -8.64 13.69 -15.81
CA LEU A 6 -9.84 12.87 -15.83
C LEU A 6 -9.87 11.79 -16.94
N LYS A 7 -8.87 11.73 -17.81
CA LYS A 7 -8.82 10.71 -18.89
C LYS A 7 -8.85 9.28 -18.37
N GLU A 8 -8.35 9.05 -17.16
CA GLU A 8 -8.33 7.74 -16.52
C GLU A 8 -9.69 7.33 -15.92
N ALA A 9 -10.66 8.24 -15.86
CA ALA A 9 -12.03 7.95 -15.42
C ALA A 9 -12.84 7.24 -16.52
N VAL A 10 -12.38 6.07 -16.96
CA VAL A 10 -13.02 5.29 -18.01
C VAL A 10 -14.00 4.28 -17.39
N PRO A 11 -15.21 4.10 -17.93
CA PRO A 11 -16.15 3.09 -17.44
C PRO A 11 -15.51 1.70 -17.35
N GLY A 12 -15.63 1.06 -16.18
CA GLY A 12 -15.03 -0.25 -15.91
C GLY A 12 -13.68 -0.18 -15.17
N ASN A 13 -13.03 0.97 -15.13
CA ASN A 13 -11.86 1.19 -14.30
C ASN A 13 -12.27 1.67 -12.89
N SER A 14 -11.36 1.59 -11.91
CA SER A 14 -11.59 2.15 -10.58
C SER A 14 -11.64 3.67 -10.66
N TYR A 15 -12.74 4.25 -10.19
CA TYR A 15 -12.94 5.70 -10.11
C TYR A 15 -13.90 6.07 -8.98
N VAL A 16 -13.87 7.33 -8.58
CA VAL A 16 -14.73 7.85 -7.50
C VAL A 16 -16.17 8.02 -7.99
N THR A 17 -17.14 7.62 -7.18
CA THR A 17 -18.57 7.73 -7.49
C THR A 17 -19.30 8.64 -6.48
N PRO A 18 -20.12 9.61 -6.90
CA PRO A 18 -20.31 10.11 -8.29
C PRO A 18 -19.02 10.58 -8.95
N VAL A 19 -18.93 10.43 -10.27
CA VAL A 19 -17.72 10.74 -11.05
C VAL A 19 -17.28 12.20 -10.83
N ILE A 20 -16.01 12.39 -10.62
CA ILE A 20 -15.38 13.72 -10.48
C ILE A 20 -15.48 14.47 -11.81
N GLN A 21 -15.82 15.75 -11.74
CA GLN A 21 -16.04 16.61 -12.92
C GLN A 21 -14.85 17.53 -13.16
N GLU A 22 -14.68 17.95 -14.40
CA GLU A 22 -13.69 18.98 -14.74
C GLU A 22 -13.97 20.29 -13.97
N GLY A 23 -12.92 20.86 -13.39
CA GLY A 23 -12.99 22.03 -12.51
C GLY A 23 -13.51 21.73 -11.10
N GLU A 24 -13.73 20.47 -10.75
CA GLU A 24 -14.04 20.08 -9.38
C GLU A 24 -12.80 20.23 -8.47
N ILE A 25 -13.02 20.65 -7.24
CA ILE A 25 -11.96 20.93 -6.26
C ILE A 25 -12.12 19.97 -5.09
N LEU A 26 -11.09 19.17 -4.85
CA LEU A 26 -10.91 18.36 -3.65
C LEU A 26 -9.63 18.79 -2.92
N THR A 27 -9.60 18.61 -1.61
CA THR A 27 -8.35 18.76 -0.85
C THR A 27 -7.40 17.60 -1.12
N MET A 28 -6.11 17.77 -0.87
CA MET A 28 -5.15 16.68 -0.98
C MET A 28 -5.52 15.49 -0.07
N GLU A 29 -5.97 15.74 1.14
CA GLU A 29 -6.45 14.70 2.06
C GLU A 29 -7.59 13.89 1.42
N GLN A 30 -8.61 14.55 0.87
CA GLN A 30 -9.72 13.89 0.18
C GLN A 30 -9.24 13.04 -1.01
N CYS A 31 -8.26 13.54 -1.77
CA CYS A 31 -7.64 12.80 -2.87
C CYS A 31 -6.91 11.55 -2.36
N LEU A 32 -6.13 11.65 -1.29
CA LEU A 32 -5.42 10.51 -0.71
C LEU A 32 -6.37 9.42 -0.19
N TYR A 33 -7.48 9.81 0.45
CA TYR A 33 -8.52 8.87 0.82
C TYR A 33 -9.17 8.20 -0.41
N ALA A 34 -9.45 8.96 -1.46
CA ALA A 34 -10.02 8.42 -2.69
C ALA A 34 -9.07 7.42 -3.38
N ILE A 35 -7.77 7.70 -3.41
CA ILE A 35 -6.75 6.79 -3.94
C ILE A 35 -6.66 5.51 -3.11
N MET A 36 -6.55 5.64 -1.79
CA MET A 36 -6.26 4.49 -0.94
C MET A 36 -7.47 3.61 -0.67
N LEU A 37 -8.66 4.18 -0.48
CA LEU A 37 -9.86 3.41 -0.13
C LEU A 37 -10.53 2.79 -1.36
N VAL A 38 -10.69 3.57 -2.44
CA VAL A 38 -11.48 3.14 -3.61
C VAL A 38 -10.67 3.08 -4.91
N SER A 39 -9.35 3.27 -4.83
CA SER A 39 -8.45 3.17 -5.99
C SER A 39 -8.82 4.13 -7.13
N GLY A 40 -9.16 5.39 -6.83
CA GLY A 40 -9.55 6.38 -7.84
C GLY A 40 -8.42 6.66 -8.84
N ASN A 41 -8.50 6.08 -10.04
CA ASN A 41 -7.45 6.21 -11.07
C ASN A 41 -7.29 7.66 -11.54
N GLU A 42 -8.42 8.35 -11.78
CA GLU A 42 -8.45 9.78 -12.17
C GLU A 42 -7.86 10.66 -11.08
N VAL A 43 -8.05 10.28 -9.80
CA VAL A 43 -7.50 11.02 -8.67
C VAL A 43 -5.99 10.81 -8.60
N SER A 44 -5.52 9.57 -8.78
CA SER A 44 -4.09 9.26 -8.82
C SER A 44 -3.38 10.02 -9.93
N THR A 45 -3.95 10.05 -11.12
CA THR A 45 -3.43 10.81 -12.28
C THR A 45 -3.39 12.31 -11.99
N GLN A 46 -4.48 12.88 -11.45
CA GLN A 46 -4.52 14.31 -11.13
C GLN A 46 -3.53 14.69 -10.03
N VAL A 47 -3.36 13.86 -9.00
CA VAL A 47 -2.37 14.09 -7.94
C VAL A 47 -0.95 14.00 -8.50
N ALA A 48 -0.68 13.03 -9.37
CA ALA A 48 0.61 12.91 -10.03
C ALA A 48 0.96 14.16 -10.83
N MET A 49 0.03 14.68 -11.63
CA MET A 49 0.22 15.92 -12.38
C MET A 49 0.46 17.13 -11.47
N GLN A 50 -0.26 17.20 -10.35
CA GLN A 50 -0.13 18.33 -9.41
C GLN A 50 1.20 18.31 -8.64
N VAL A 51 1.71 17.15 -8.30
CA VAL A 51 2.93 16.98 -7.48
C VAL A 51 4.18 16.94 -8.36
N GLY A 52 4.14 16.17 -9.46
CA GLY A 52 5.26 15.98 -10.37
C GLY A 52 5.35 16.99 -11.51
N GLY A 53 4.34 17.88 -11.63
CA GLY A 53 4.22 18.81 -12.77
C GLY A 53 3.70 18.15 -14.05
N SER A 54 3.85 16.84 -14.16
CA SER A 54 3.25 15.95 -15.16
C SER A 54 3.16 14.54 -14.60
N VAL A 55 2.47 13.61 -15.29
CA VAL A 55 2.45 12.20 -14.90
C VAL A 55 3.85 11.59 -14.98
N GLU A 56 4.59 11.89 -16.04
CA GLU A 56 5.96 11.43 -16.24
C GLU A 56 6.90 11.90 -15.13
N GLY A 57 6.83 13.20 -14.76
CA GLY A 57 7.65 13.75 -13.68
C GLY A 57 7.35 13.10 -12.33
N PHE A 58 6.08 12.76 -12.07
CA PHE A 58 5.72 12.02 -10.86
C PHE A 58 6.23 10.56 -10.90
N VAL A 59 6.14 9.90 -12.05
CA VAL A 59 6.66 8.54 -12.26
C VAL A 59 8.18 8.51 -12.05
N GLU A 60 8.91 9.52 -12.52
CA GLU A 60 10.35 9.65 -12.21
C GLU A 60 10.58 9.69 -10.69
N MET A 61 9.83 10.53 -9.96
CA MET A 61 9.92 10.60 -8.49
C MET A 61 9.60 9.25 -7.82
N MET A 62 8.61 8.49 -8.33
CA MET A 62 8.28 7.15 -7.83
C MET A 62 9.45 6.18 -8.03
N ASN A 63 10.09 6.17 -9.19
CA ASN A 63 11.23 5.31 -9.50
C ASN A 63 12.47 5.69 -8.68
N GLU A 64 12.77 6.99 -8.55
CA GLU A 64 13.85 7.49 -7.69
C GLU A 64 13.64 7.05 -6.24
N LYS A 65 12.40 7.18 -5.72
CA LYS A 65 12.07 6.76 -4.36
C LYS A 65 12.22 5.25 -4.18
N ALA A 66 11.79 4.45 -5.15
CA ALA A 66 11.97 3.00 -5.13
C ALA A 66 13.46 2.62 -5.05
N GLN A 67 14.32 3.29 -5.82
CA GLN A 67 15.79 3.08 -5.76
C GLN A 67 16.37 3.52 -4.41
N GLU A 68 15.98 4.70 -3.89
CA GLU A 68 16.42 5.22 -2.60
C GLU A 68 16.18 4.24 -1.46
N ILE A 69 15.01 3.59 -1.42
CA ILE A 69 14.66 2.61 -0.40
C ILE A 69 15.20 1.21 -0.68
N GLY A 70 15.92 1.02 -1.80
CA GLY A 70 16.66 -0.20 -2.10
C GLY A 70 15.90 -1.24 -2.93
N CYS A 71 14.77 -0.89 -3.55
CA CYS A 71 14.08 -1.78 -4.50
C CYS A 71 14.96 -2.07 -5.72
N LYS A 72 15.03 -3.34 -6.13
CA LYS A 72 15.91 -3.79 -7.23
C LYS A 72 15.14 -4.22 -8.46
N ASP A 73 13.92 -4.69 -8.26
CA ASP A 73 13.09 -5.31 -9.28
C ASP A 73 11.73 -4.61 -9.39
N THR A 74 11.75 -3.28 -9.30
CA THR A 74 10.57 -2.41 -9.38
C THR A 74 10.78 -1.32 -10.42
N HIS A 75 9.78 -1.15 -11.28
CA HIS A 75 9.73 -0.04 -12.22
C HIS A 75 8.29 0.42 -12.42
N PHE A 76 8.05 1.72 -12.27
CA PHE A 76 6.77 2.37 -12.46
C PHE A 76 6.72 3.12 -13.78
N VAL A 77 5.57 3.10 -14.47
CA VAL A 77 5.32 3.86 -15.70
C VAL A 77 4.04 4.70 -15.63
N ASN A 78 3.24 4.52 -14.58
CA ASN A 78 2.05 5.33 -14.30
C ASN A 78 1.82 5.43 -12.78
N ALA A 79 0.91 6.33 -12.38
CA ALA A 79 0.62 6.60 -10.98
C ALA A 79 -0.58 5.82 -10.44
N ASN A 80 -1.35 5.15 -11.28
CA ASN A 80 -2.62 4.51 -10.92
C ASN A 80 -2.56 2.97 -10.91
N GLY A 81 -1.49 2.37 -11.43
CA GLY A 81 -1.29 0.92 -11.43
C GLY A 81 -2.00 0.19 -12.58
N LEU A 82 -2.50 0.90 -13.59
CA LEU A 82 -2.99 0.26 -14.81
C LEU A 82 -1.86 -0.50 -15.49
N HIS A 83 -2.22 -1.61 -16.15
CA HIS A 83 -1.25 -2.53 -16.72
C HIS A 83 -0.41 -1.89 -17.83
N ASP A 84 0.89 -2.10 -17.75
CA ASP A 84 1.88 -1.87 -18.79
C ASP A 84 2.99 -2.92 -18.63
N GLU A 85 3.59 -3.39 -19.72
CA GLU A 85 4.64 -4.43 -19.68
C GLU A 85 5.89 -3.98 -18.91
N ASN A 86 6.12 -2.66 -18.84
CA ASN A 86 7.23 -2.07 -18.09
C ASN A 86 6.84 -1.65 -16.67
N HIS A 87 5.60 -1.91 -16.23
CA HIS A 87 5.12 -1.61 -14.88
C HIS A 87 5.15 -2.89 -14.03
N TYR A 88 6.22 -3.09 -13.28
CA TYR A 88 6.44 -4.32 -12.53
C TYR A 88 7.04 -4.07 -11.14
N THR A 89 6.86 -5.04 -10.27
CA THR A 89 7.46 -5.11 -8.93
C THR A 89 7.54 -6.56 -8.47
N THR A 90 8.14 -6.77 -7.31
CA THR A 90 8.14 -8.05 -6.58
C THR A 90 7.46 -7.92 -5.23
N ALA A 91 7.08 -9.03 -4.61
CA ALA A 91 6.52 -9.02 -3.26
C ALA A 91 7.52 -8.46 -2.23
N HIS A 92 8.81 -8.72 -2.41
CA HIS A 92 9.86 -8.18 -1.57
C HIS A 92 9.95 -6.65 -1.67
N ASP A 93 10.07 -6.12 -2.88
CA ASP A 93 10.19 -4.68 -3.10
C ASP A 93 8.93 -3.94 -2.65
N LEU A 94 7.75 -4.52 -2.92
CA LEU A 94 6.49 -3.94 -2.46
C LEU A 94 6.37 -3.95 -0.92
N ALA A 95 6.94 -4.95 -0.23
CA ALA A 95 7.05 -4.93 1.22
C ALA A 95 7.99 -3.83 1.72
N MET A 96 9.09 -3.53 1.01
CA MET A 96 9.98 -2.41 1.33
C MET A 96 9.27 -1.06 1.14
N ILE A 97 8.53 -0.88 0.04
CA ILE A 97 7.72 0.31 -0.21
C ILE A 97 6.67 0.47 0.90
N ALA A 98 5.99 -0.62 1.25
CA ALA A 98 4.99 -0.64 2.32
C ALA A 98 5.60 -0.28 3.68
N GLN A 99 6.80 -0.79 3.98
CA GLN A 99 7.53 -0.47 5.21
C GLN A 99 7.89 1.01 5.29
N GLU A 100 8.36 1.59 4.19
CA GLU A 100 8.67 3.01 4.12
C GLU A 100 7.42 3.87 4.32
N ALA A 101 6.33 3.55 3.60
CA ALA A 101 5.07 4.25 3.71
C ALA A 101 4.48 4.20 5.14
N TYR A 102 4.62 3.07 5.82
CA TYR A 102 4.10 2.89 7.18
C TYR A 102 4.78 3.79 8.24
N LYS A 103 5.94 4.37 7.96
CA LYS A 103 6.58 5.36 8.84
C LYS A 103 5.76 6.65 8.96
N ASN A 104 4.97 6.96 7.92
CA ASN A 104 4.13 8.16 7.88
C ASN A 104 2.81 7.92 8.65
N GLU A 105 2.51 8.79 9.61
CA GLU A 105 1.33 8.70 10.47
C GLU A 105 0.02 8.90 9.70
N GLU A 106 -0.02 9.87 8.79
CA GLU A 106 -1.21 10.11 7.96
C GLU A 106 -1.48 8.95 7.02
N PHE A 107 -0.43 8.31 6.47
CA PHE A 107 -0.60 7.10 5.68
C PHE A 107 -1.27 5.99 6.51
N ARG A 108 -0.79 5.72 7.73
CA ARG A 108 -1.38 4.72 8.63
C ARG A 108 -2.85 5.00 8.91
N LYS A 109 -3.18 6.26 9.20
CA LYS A 109 -4.56 6.72 9.43
C LYS A 109 -5.45 6.44 8.21
N ILE A 110 -4.99 6.79 7.02
CA ILE A 110 -5.75 6.64 5.77
C ILE A 110 -5.99 5.16 5.46
N VAL A 111 -4.94 4.33 5.42
CA VAL A 111 -5.08 2.91 5.05
C VAL A 111 -5.88 2.09 6.06
N GLY A 112 -5.89 2.52 7.34
CA GLY A 112 -6.65 1.91 8.42
C GLY A 112 -8.11 2.39 8.51
N SER A 113 -8.51 3.37 7.71
CA SER A 113 -9.87 3.89 7.72
C SER A 113 -10.82 2.97 6.94
N ARG A 114 -11.95 2.59 7.56
CA ARG A 114 -13.00 1.79 6.90
C ARG A 114 -13.80 2.62 5.91
N TYR A 115 -14.10 3.85 6.30
CA TYR A 115 -14.90 4.79 5.52
C TYR A 115 -14.32 6.18 5.59
N TYR A 116 -14.55 6.96 4.55
CA TYR A 116 -14.29 8.39 4.55
C TYR A 116 -15.37 9.09 3.72
N THR A 117 -15.86 10.22 4.19
CA THR A 117 -16.88 10.98 3.46
C THR A 117 -16.27 12.26 2.89
N ILE A 118 -16.31 12.38 1.58
CA ILE A 118 -16.05 13.65 0.90
C ILE A 118 -17.37 14.43 0.88
N PRO A 119 -17.45 15.62 1.49
CA PRO A 119 -18.66 16.42 1.48
C PRO A 119 -18.99 16.95 0.09
N ALA A 120 -20.12 17.61 -0.06
CA ALA A 120 -20.48 18.34 -1.28
C ALA A 120 -19.32 19.27 -1.72
N THR A 121 -19.11 19.34 -3.03
CA THR A 121 -18.06 20.13 -3.64
C THR A 121 -18.62 21.30 -4.45
N ASN A 122 -17.76 22.03 -5.12
CA ASN A 122 -18.17 23.09 -6.06
C ASN A 122 -18.89 22.58 -7.32
N LYS A 123 -18.90 21.26 -7.56
CA LYS A 123 -19.51 20.62 -8.75
C LYS A 123 -20.56 19.59 -8.42
N THR A 124 -20.51 18.98 -7.23
CA THR A 124 -21.40 17.89 -6.84
C THR A 124 -22.05 18.23 -5.50
N ALA A 125 -23.38 18.29 -5.49
CA ALA A 125 -24.17 18.60 -4.29
C ALA A 125 -24.26 17.41 -3.32
N GLU A 126 -24.02 16.20 -3.81
CA GLU A 126 -24.07 14.97 -3.05
C GLU A 126 -22.71 14.70 -2.40
N GLU A 127 -22.74 14.19 -1.18
CA GLU A 127 -21.53 13.65 -0.54
C GLU A 127 -21.13 12.31 -1.17
N ARG A 128 -19.84 11.98 -1.08
CA ARG A 128 -19.31 10.69 -1.52
C ARG A 128 -18.81 9.91 -0.30
N VAL A 129 -19.44 8.78 -0.03
CA VAL A 129 -18.98 7.85 1.01
C VAL A 129 -18.02 6.85 0.37
N LEU A 130 -16.75 6.95 0.71
CA LEU A 130 -15.71 6.03 0.26
C LEU A 130 -15.62 4.87 1.24
N ALA A 131 -15.87 3.65 0.79
CA ALA A 131 -15.71 2.43 1.57
C ALA A 131 -14.39 1.75 1.18
N ASN A 132 -13.56 1.42 2.16
CA ASN A 132 -12.28 0.77 1.92
C ASN A 132 -12.49 -0.63 1.32
N HIS A 133 -11.85 -0.90 0.20
CA HIS A 133 -11.90 -2.20 -0.48
C HIS A 133 -11.15 -3.31 0.26
N HIS A 134 -10.39 -2.99 1.32
CA HIS A 134 -9.63 -3.96 2.09
C HIS A 134 -10.56 -4.76 3.03
N ALA A 135 -11.03 -5.92 2.59
CA ALA A 135 -12.08 -6.68 3.27
C ALA A 135 -11.71 -7.12 4.70
N LEU A 136 -10.41 -7.31 5.01
CA LEU A 136 -9.97 -7.71 6.36
C LEU A 136 -10.19 -6.60 7.41
N LEU A 137 -10.38 -5.33 6.99
CA LEU A 137 -10.77 -4.21 7.86
C LEU A 137 -12.27 -4.17 8.12
N GLY A 138 -13.08 -4.77 7.25
CA GLY A 138 -14.53 -4.71 7.28
C GLY A 138 -15.15 -5.42 8.50
N GLU A 139 -16.47 -5.49 8.52
CA GLU A 139 -17.26 -6.23 9.55
C GLU A 139 -17.82 -7.55 9.00
N GLY A 140 -17.48 -7.90 7.76
CA GLY A 140 -17.97 -9.11 7.10
C GLY A 140 -17.14 -10.36 7.42
N ASP A 141 -17.42 -11.42 6.67
CA ASP A 141 -16.82 -12.76 6.86
C ASP A 141 -15.28 -12.78 6.75
N TRP A 142 -14.70 -11.75 6.14
CA TRP A 142 -13.25 -11.59 5.99
C TRP A 142 -12.58 -10.82 7.13
N HIS A 143 -13.35 -10.28 8.08
CA HIS A 143 -12.75 -9.51 9.18
C HIS A 143 -11.66 -10.31 9.89
N TYR A 144 -10.51 -9.66 10.10
CA TYR A 144 -9.39 -10.25 10.82
C TYR A 144 -8.89 -9.30 11.93
N ASP A 145 -8.98 -9.77 13.16
CA ASP A 145 -8.49 -9.04 14.33
C ASP A 145 -6.99 -8.78 14.21
N GLY A 146 -6.59 -7.52 14.45
CA GLY A 146 -5.20 -7.08 14.29
C GLY A 146 -4.87 -6.55 12.89
N CYS A 147 -5.80 -6.60 11.92
CA CYS A 147 -5.61 -5.92 10.65
C CYS A 147 -5.59 -4.40 10.85
N LEU A 148 -4.51 -3.76 10.43
CA LEU A 148 -4.31 -2.32 10.50
C LEU A 148 -4.62 -1.60 9.18
N GLY A 149 -4.97 -2.35 8.14
CA GLY A 149 -5.27 -1.83 6.82
C GLY A 149 -4.28 -2.24 5.74
N GLY A 150 -4.35 -1.55 4.62
CA GLY A 150 -3.48 -1.86 3.48
C GLY A 150 -4.08 -1.39 2.16
N LYS A 151 -3.75 -2.11 1.08
CA LYS A 151 -4.20 -1.75 -0.26
C LYS A 151 -4.46 -3.00 -1.11
N THR A 152 -5.62 -3.04 -1.73
CA THR A 152 -6.00 -4.01 -2.76
C THR A 152 -5.58 -3.52 -4.14
N GLY A 153 -5.35 -4.43 -5.08
CA GLY A 153 -5.15 -4.12 -6.48
C GLY A 153 -5.73 -5.21 -7.38
N TYR A 154 -6.14 -4.82 -8.56
CA TYR A 154 -6.61 -5.74 -9.60
C TYR A 154 -6.39 -5.16 -10.99
N THR A 155 -5.85 -5.97 -11.87
CA THR A 155 -5.95 -5.84 -13.33
C THR A 155 -6.11 -7.23 -13.92
N ASP A 156 -6.60 -7.34 -15.16
CA ASP A 156 -6.75 -8.65 -15.81
C ASP A 156 -5.44 -9.42 -15.94
N THR A 157 -4.32 -8.72 -16.03
CA THR A 157 -2.98 -9.31 -16.12
C THR A 157 -2.36 -9.59 -14.74
N ALA A 158 -2.43 -8.63 -13.82
CA ALA A 158 -1.85 -8.79 -12.49
C ALA A 158 -2.71 -9.68 -11.57
N LEU A 159 -3.98 -9.88 -11.92
CA LEU A 159 -4.97 -10.52 -11.05
C LEU A 159 -5.11 -9.78 -9.71
N ASN A 160 -5.62 -10.45 -8.67
CA ASN A 160 -5.72 -9.84 -7.37
C ASN A 160 -4.35 -9.70 -6.69
N THR A 161 -4.13 -8.55 -6.10
CA THR A 161 -2.95 -8.23 -5.30
C THR A 161 -3.39 -7.62 -3.97
N LEU A 162 -2.65 -7.88 -2.92
CA LEU A 162 -2.98 -7.38 -1.58
C LEU A 162 -1.71 -7.07 -0.79
N VAL A 163 -1.64 -5.87 -0.25
CA VAL A 163 -0.70 -5.51 0.82
C VAL A 163 -1.50 -5.29 2.08
N THR A 164 -1.13 -5.94 3.17
CA THR A 164 -1.81 -5.83 4.47
C THR A 164 -0.81 -5.58 5.58
N TYR A 165 -1.12 -4.61 6.43
CA TYR A 165 -0.46 -4.40 7.71
C TYR A 165 -1.31 -5.04 8.80
N PHE A 166 -0.68 -5.77 9.69
CA PHE A 166 -1.35 -6.28 10.88
C PHE A 166 -0.42 -6.28 12.08
N GLU A 167 -0.99 -6.15 13.26
CA GLU A 167 -0.25 -6.12 14.50
C GLU A 167 -0.45 -7.42 15.28
N LYS A 168 0.63 -7.88 15.87
CA LYS A 168 0.61 -8.94 16.85
C LYS A 168 1.71 -8.71 17.90
N ASP A 169 1.32 -8.77 19.15
CA ASP A 169 2.24 -8.63 20.30
C ASP A 169 3.14 -7.38 20.22
N GLY A 170 2.57 -6.24 19.76
CA GLY A 170 3.26 -4.97 19.58
C GLY A 170 4.28 -4.97 18.42
N THR A 171 4.19 -5.93 17.51
CA THR A 171 4.98 -5.98 16.28
C THR A 171 4.05 -5.84 15.09
N VAL A 172 4.39 -4.92 14.18
CA VAL A 172 3.69 -4.77 12.91
C VAL A 172 4.34 -5.65 11.86
N TYR A 173 3.53 -6.45 11.19
CA TYR A 173 3.91 -7.29 10.07
C TYR A 173 3.31 -6.75 8.79
N ILE A 174 3.99 -7.00 7.69
CA ILE A 174 3.55 -6.65 6.34
C ILE A 174 3.41 -7.93 5.54
N CYS A 175 2.20 -8.23 5.09
CA CYS A 175 1.92 -9.31 4.15
C CYS A 175 1.74 -8.75 2.75
N VAL A 176 2.38 -9.38 1.77
CA VAL A 176 2.22 -9.06 0.35
C VAL A 176 1.87 -10.33 -0.41
N VAL A 177 0.69 -10.33 -1.04
CA VAL A 177 0.22 -11.40 -1.92
C VAL A 177 0.02 -10.80 -3.31
N LEU A 178 0.66 -11.39 -4.32
CA LEU A 178 0.61 -10.92 -5.70
C LEU A 178 0.12 -12.02 -6.63
N HIS A 179 -0.52 -11.61 -7.74
CA HIS A 179 -0.93 -12.46 -8.85
C HIS A 179 -1.86 -13.61 -8.41
N TYR A 180 -2.89 -13.30 -7.64
CA TYR A 180 -3.80 -14.29 -7.12
C TYR A 180 -5.15 -14.31 -7.84
N LYS A 181 -5.60 -15.49 -8.23
CA LYS A 181 -6.89 -15.66 -8.92
C LYS A 181 -8.02 -15.84 -7.90
N GLY A 182 -8.99 -14.96 -7.91
CA GLY A 182 -10.16 -15.03 -7.02
C GLY A 182 -9.99 -14.24 -5.71
N THR A 183 -10.95 -14.41 -4.82
CA THR A 183 -11.02 -13.68 -3.53
C THR A 183 -10.20 -14.35 -2.42
N GLU A 184 -9.65 -15.53 -2.67
CA GLU A 184 -8.83 -16.30 -1.73
C GLU A 184 -7.52 -15.58 -1.36
N VAL A 185 -7.19 -14.48 -2.04
CA VAL A 185 -6.10 -13.57 -1.65
C VAL A 185 -6.22 -13.12 -0.18
N PHE A 186 -7.44 -12.98 0.33
CA PHE A 186 -7.67 -12.66 1.74
C PHE A 186 -7.41 -13.85 2.65
N THR A 187 -7.79 -15.06 2.24
CA THR A 187 -7.50 -16.30 3.00
C THR A 187 -6.00 -16.50 3.12
N ASP A 188 -5.25 -16.39 2.04
CA ASP A 188 -3.80 -16.57 2.06
C ASP A 188 -3.11 -15.50 2.91
N THR A 189 -3.61 -14.26 2.87
CA THR A 189 -3.11 -13.19 3.74
C THR A 189 -3.35 -13.52 5.22
N VAL A 190 -4.52 -14.05 5.57
CA VAL A 190 -4.81 -14.50 6.94
C VAL A 190 -3.91 -15.68 7.33
N MET A 191 -3.69 -16.65 6.44
CA MET A 191 -2.76 -17.76 6.70
C MET A 191 -1.33 -17.25 6.98
N LEU A 192 -0.85 -16.27 6.23
CA LEU A 192 0.44 -15.64 6.49
C LEU A 192 0.46 -14.88 7.83
N ALA A 193 -0.63 -14.19 8.16
CA ALA A 193 -0.77 -13.54 9.47
C ALA A 193 -0.76 -14.59 10.62
N GLU A 194 -1.46 -15.70 10.48
CA GLU A 194 -1.46 -16.79 11.45
C GLU A 194 -0.08 -17.45 11.60
N TYR A 195 0.68 -17.58 10.50
CA TYR A 195 2.03 -18.12 10.54
C TYR A 195 2.97 -17.30 11.43
N THR A 196 2.75 -15.99 11.58
CA THR A 196 3.56 -15.17 12.49
C THR A 196 3.36 -15.52 13.98
N LYS A 197 2.35 -16.33 14.33
CA LYS A 197 2.19 -16.87 15.69
C LYS A 197 3.35 -17.79 16.09
N GLU A 198 4.07 -18.32 15.10
CA GLU A 198 5.27 -19.13 15.30
C GLU A 198 6.55 -18.30 15.46
N PHE A 199 6.45 -16.96 15.31
CA PHE A 199 7.59 -16.07 15.46
C PHE A 199 7.74 -15.62 16.91
N GLU A 200 8.99 -15.43 17.31
CA GLU A 200 9.37 -14.91 18.63
C GLU A 200 10.40 -13.78 18.49
N LYS A 201 10.43 -12.89 19.48
CA LYS A 201 11.45 -11.83 19.53
C LYS A 201 12.73 -12.39 20.17
N LEU A 202 13.79 -12.49 19.37
CA LEU A 202 15.10 -12.92 19.84
C LEU A 202 15.98 -11.71 20.16
N GLN A 203 16.47 -11.64 21.39
CA GLN A 203 17.43 -10.62 21.79
C GLN A 203 18.81 -10.91 21.20
N VAL A 204 19.33 -10.00 20.38
CA VAL A 204 20.64 -10.16 19.76
C VAL A 204 21.72 -9.54 20.65
N SER A 205 22.70 -10.34 21.03
CA SER A 205 23.78 -9.91 21.91
C SER A 205 24.75 -8.95 21.22
N GLN A 206 24.98 -7.78 21.81
CA GLN A 206 25.94 -6.79 21.31
C GLN A 206 27.38 -7.32 21.16
N LYS A 207 27.78 -8.30 22.00
CA LYS A 207 29.17 -8.83 21.99
C LYS A 207 29.51 -9.61 20.72
N LYS A 208 28.52 -10.16 20.05
CA LYS A 208 28.76 -10.99 18.85
C LYS A 208 28.67 -10.19 17.54
N TYR A 209 27.97 -9.06 17.52
CA TYR A 209 27.60 -8.37 16.27
C TYR A 209 27.84 -6.89 16.36
N THR A 210 28.69 -6.26 16.94
CA THR A 210 28.99 -4.80 16.94
C THR A 210 27.76 -3.88 16.72
N LEU A 211 26.57 -4.30 17.14
CA LEU A 211 25.32 -3.57 16.99
C LEU A 211 25.02 -2.80 18.27
N SER A 212 24.41 -1.63 18.15
CA SER A 212 23.99 -0.78 19.27
C SER A 212 22.80 -1.32 20.08
N GLY A 213 22.52 -2.62 19.97
CA GLY A 213 21.38 -3.32 20.54
C GLY A 213 20.24 -3.44 19.54
N GLY A 214 19.60 -4.59 19.48
CA GLY A 214 18.49 -4.82 18.56
C GLY A 214 17.69 -6.05 18.93
N THR A 215 16.50 -6.11 18.40
CA THR A 215 15.62 -7.26 18.46
C THR A 215 15.36 -7.76 17.05
N ALA A 216 15.60 -9.04 16.79
CA ALA A 216 15.17 -9.68 15.54
C ALA A 216 13.89 -10.46 15.78
N VAL A 217 12.96 -10.42 14.84
CA VAL A 217 11.77 -11.26 14.82
C VAL A 217 12.07 -12.48 13.96
N VAL A 218 11.98 -13.67 14.54
CA VAL A 218 12.41 -14.92 13.91
C VAL A 218 11.43 -16.03 14.21
N PRO A 219 11.39 -17.10 13.40
CA PRO A 219 10.64 -18.30 13.73
C PRO A 219 11.01 -18.85 15.12
N LYS A 220 10.03 -19.36 15.85
CA LYS A 220 10.20 -19.89 17.18
C LYS A 220 11.25 -21.02 17.21
N GLY A 221 12.18 -20.94 18.15
CA GLY A 221 13.29 -21.88 18.24
C GLY A 221 14.54 -21.53 17.43
N THR A 222 14.54 -20.38 16.71
CA THR A 222 15.76 -19.88 16.06
C THR A 222 16.79 -19.48 17.11
N THR A 223 18.04 -19.91 16.93
CA THR A 223 19.16 -19.52 17.80
C THR A 223 19.94 -18.35 17.21
N THR A 224 20.65 -17.60 18.06
CA THR A 224 21.49 -16.47 17.59
C THR A 224 22.58 -16.89 16.60
N ASP A 225 22.99 -18.16 16.64
CA ASP A 225 24.02 -18.70 15.76
C ASP A 225 23.53 -18.94 14.32
N ALA A 226 22.20 -19.05 14.15
CA ALA A 226 21.55 -19.20 12.85
C ALA A 226 21.27 -17.86 12.15
N LEU A 227 21.57 -16.72 12.79
CA LEU A 227 21.31 -15.40 12.21
C LEU A 227 22.53 -14.91 11.43
N GLU A 228 22.34 -14.66 10.12
CA GLU A 228 23.24 -13.85 9.33
C GLU A 228 22.80 -12.38 9.42
N ILE A 229 23.60 -11.55 10.06
CA ILE A 229 23.33 -10.12 10.16
C ILE A 229 24.16 -9.39 9.11
N GLN A 230 23.46 -8.88 8.10
CA GLN A 230 24.06 -7.98 7.12
C GLN A 230 23.96 -6.54 7.65
N SER A 231 25.07 -5.90 7.92
CA SER A 231 25.08 -4.45 8.18
C SER A 231 25.06 -3.74 6.83
N THR A 232 24.00 -3.01 6.53
CA THR A 232 24.07 -1.94 5.53
C THR A 232 24.80 -0.77 6.22
N GLN A 233 26.07 -0.58 5.94
CA GLN A 233 26.71 0.71 6.20
C GLN A 233 26.13 1.69 5.18
N ASN A 234 25.33 2.63 5.64
CA ASN A 234 25.13 3.85 4.92
C ASN A 234 26.39 4.69 5.14
N GLU A 235 27.21 4.82 4.12
CA GLU A 235 28.21 5.87 4.02
C GLU A 235 27.56 7.21 3.73
#